data_68a5872447afc2fbf96623ab49c9f9b7
#
_entry.id   68a5872447afc2fbf96623ab49c9f9b7
#
_cell.length_a   1.000
_cell.length_b   1.000
_cell.length_c   1.000
_cell.angle_alpha   90.00
_cell.angle_beta   90.00
_cell.angle_gamma   90.00
#
_symmetry.space_group_name_H-M   'P 1'
#
loop_
_entity.id
_entity.type
_entity.pdbx_description
1 polymer ?
#
loop_
_entity_poly.entity_id
_entity_poly.type
_entity_poly.pdbx_seq_one_letter_code
_entity_poly.pdbx_strand_id
1 'polypeptide(L)'
;MQFDAGKMNWLGSIAPAVETMAVWHTSPVRSIDDVRSREVVAGASARGAISFTYPAVMNELLGTKFKIVTGYQGGNEINIAMERGEVQSRNNTWSSWKATKPHWLKEQKLFVIAQAGPRARDLAAPSIEDLTKSPEDRQLMELAVSGTQFGRPFATNAAPADRVATLRAAFDATMKDPEFLAEAQQLGFEVDPVPGVKMQATVEKVLATPKTVAARAKALLE
;
A
#
# COMPACT_ATOMS: atom_id res chain seq x y z
N MET A 1 -3.89 21.99 1.45
CA MET A 1 -5.21 21.88 0.74
C MET A 1 -6.09 20.99 1.59
N GLN A 2 -7.23 21.46 2.06
CA GLN A 2 -8.19 20.63 2.77
C GLN A 2 -9.02 19.89 1.72
N PHE A 3 -8.91 18.58 1.72
CA PHE A 3 -9.56 17.68 0.78
C PHE A 3 -10.52 16.79 1.57
N ASP A 4 -11.78 16.72 1.13
CA ASP A 4 -12.81 15.89 1.73
C ASP A 4 -13.14 14.72 0.79
N ALA A 5 -12.59 13.56 1.09
CA ALA A 5 -12.79 12.34 0.29
C ALA A 5 -14.27 11.92 0.18
N GLY A 6 -15.08 12.24 1.19
CA GLY A 6 -16.51 11.93 1.22
C GLY A 6 -17.34 12.74 0.22
N LYS A 7 -16.82 13.92 -0.21
CA LYS A 7 -17.48 14.79 -1.19
C LYS A 7 -17.06 14.55 -2.62
N MET A 8 -16.14 13.62 -2.86
CA MET A 8 -15.72 13.26 -4.20
C MET A 8 -16.58 12.15 -4.78
N ASN A 9 -16.69 12.16 -6.10
CA ASN A 9 -17.29 11.08 -6.86
C ASN A 9 -16.18 10.17 -7.37
N TRP A 10 -16.08 8.98 -6.82
CA TRP A 10 -15.09 7.98 -7.21
C TRP A 10 -15.57 7.27 -8.49
N LEU A 11 -14.71 7.27 -9.51
CA LEU A 11 -15.03 6.77 -10.84
C LEU A 11 -14.58 5.32 -11.04
N GLY A 12 -13.46 4.95 -10.42
CA GLY A 12 -12.87 3.63 -10.46
C GLY A 12 -11.39 3.64 -10.11
N SER A 13 -10.77 2.47 -10.02
CA SER A 13 -9.32 2.31 -9.94
C SER A 13 -8.88 1.28 -10.97
N ILE A 14 -7.74 1.50 -11.62
CA ILE A 14 -7.17 0.57 -12.61
C ILE A 14 -6.75 -0.74 -11.94
N ALA A 15 -6.17 -0.66 -10.76
CA ALA A 15 -5.80 -1.81 -9.93
C ALA A 15 -5.63 -1.38 -8.48
N PRO A 16 -5.97 -2.23 -7.51
CA PRO A 16 -5.57 -2.03 -6.12
C PRO A 16 -4.05 -2.13 -5.99
N ALA A 17 -3.51 -1.63 -4.89
CA ALA A 17 -2.10 -1.75 -4.60
C ALA A 17 -1.84 -2.93 -3.65
N VAL A 18 -0.87 -3.76 -3.97
CA VAL A 18 -0.29 -4.71 -3.00
C VAL A 18 0.93 -4.03 -2.39
N GLU A 19 0.80 -3.58 -1.15
CA GLU A 19 1.94 -3.05 -0.41
C GLU A 19 2.79 -4.18 0.14
N THR A 20 4.09 -3.98 0.19
CA THR A 20 5.01 -4.99 0.70
C THR A 20 6.00 -4.38 1.67
N MET A 21 6.38 -5.15 2.68
CA MET A 21 7.54 -4.87 3.51
C MET A 21 8.69 -5.76 3.06
N ALA A 22 9.76 -5.15 2.58
CA ALA A 22 10.88 -5.86 2.00
C ALA A 22 12.18 -5.57 2.75
N VAL A 23 13.06 -6.55 2.80
CA VAL A 23 14.38 -6.46 3.42
C VAL A 23 15.49 -6.71 2.41
N TRP A 24 16.60 -6.02 2.58
CA TRP A 24 17.79 -6.17 1.75
C TRP A 24 18.52 -7.49 2.05
N HIS A 25 19.17 -8.06 1.07
CA HIS A 25 19.78 -9.40 1.18
C HIS A 25 20.85 -9.52 2.27
N THR A 26 21.49 -8.43 2.66
CA THR A 26 22.47 -8.43 3.75
C THR A 26 21.83 -8.34 5.14
N SER A 27 20.51 -8.05 5.21
CA SER A 27 19.79 -8.10 6.48
C SER A 27 19.77 -9.53 7.02
N PRO A 28 19.91 -9.71 8.35
CA PRO A 28 19.85 -11.03 8.98
C PRO A 28 18.42 -11.58 9.14
N VAL A 29 17.40 -10.83 8.69
CA VAL A 29 15.98 -11.23 8.82
C VAL A 29 15.40 -11.68 7.48
N ARG A 30 14.46 -12.64 7.55
CA ARG A 30 13.75 -13.19 6.38
C ARG A 30 12.25 -13.39 6.62
N SER A 31 11.79 -13.10 7.82
CA SER A 31 10.40 -13.27 8.24
C SER A 31 9.95 -12.19 9.21
N ILE A 32 8.64 -12.09 9.45
CA ILE A 32 8.07 -11.23 10.49
C ILE A 32 8.55 -11.65 11.88
N ASP A 33 8.69 -12.94 12.14
CA ASP A 33 9.15 -13.44 13.43
C ASP A 33 10.60 -13.04 13.73
N ASP A 34 11.44 -12.98 12.70
CA ASP A 34 12.80 -12.44 12.87
C ASP A 34 12.73 -10.97 13.29
N VAL A 35 11.85 -10.16 12.68
CA VAL A 35 11.71 -8.73 13.00
C VAL A 35 11.07 -8.51 14.39
N ARG A 36 10.32 -9.47 14.91
CA ARG A 36 9.87 -9.47 16.30
C ARG A 36 11.01 -9.67 17.29
N SER A 37 11.99 -10.45 16.90
CA SER A 37 13.13 -10.82 17.77
C SER A 37 14.27 -9.83 17.75
N ARG A 38 14.50 -9.12 16.64
CA ARG A 38 15.63 -8.21 16.43
C ARG A 38 15.27 -6.93 15.68
N GLU A 39 16.00 -5.86 15.96
CA GLU A 39 15.81 -4.56 15.30
C GLU A 39 16.22 -4.61 13.82
N VAL A 40 15.42 -3.94 12.98
CA VAL A 40 15.69 -3.75 11.55
C VAL A 40 15.49 -2.28 11.21
N VAL A 41 16.49 -1.65 10.62
CA VAL A 41 16.40 -0.25 10.20
C VAL A 41 15.57 -0.15 8.92
N ALA A 42 14.45 0.58 9.00
CA ALA A 42 13.55 0.83 7.88
C ALA A 42 13.64 2.28 7.41
N GLY A 43 13.86 2.51 6.12
CA GLY A 43 13.88 3.83 5.52
C GLY A 43 12.46 4.32 5.18
N ALA A 44 12.18 5.60 5.49
CA ALA A 44 10.92 6.26 5.20
C ALA A 44 11.11 7.71 4.73
N SER A 45 10.19 8.25 3.95
CA SER A 45 10.29 9.64 3.47
C SER A 45 9.92 10.63 4.56
N ALA A 46 8.76 10.47 5.20
CA ALA A 46 8.27 11.34 6.26
C ALA A 46 7.30 10.59 7.17
N ARG A 47 7.01 11.15 8.36
CA ARG A 47 5.88 10.73 9.17
C ARG A 47 4.58 10.91 8.36
N GLY A 48 3.65 9.97 8.46
CA GLY A 48 2.41 9.97 7.68
C GLY A 48 2.55 9.48 6.23
N ALA A 49 3.77 9.31 5.71
CA ALA A 49 3.96 8.61 4.44
C ALA A 49 3.73 7.10 4.60
N ILE A 50 3.30 6.43 3.53
CA ILE A 50 3.08 4.97 3.54
C ILE A 50 4.34 4.22 4.00
N SER A 51 5.53 4.67 3.57
CA SER A 51 6.81 4.11 3.98
C SER A 51 7.08 4.17 5.48
N PHE A 52 6.47 5.11 6.21
CA PHE A 52 6.49 5.20 7.67
C PHE A 52 5.33 4.42 8.30
N THR A 53 4.12 4.61 7.77
CA THR A 53 2.88 4.08 8.35
C THR A 53 2.91 2.56 8.51
N TYR A 54 3.34 1.83 7.48
CA TYR A 54 3.34 0.37 7.51
C TYR A 54 4.26 -0.20 8.59
N PRO A 55 5.56 0.11 8.64
CA PRO A 55 6.42 -0.41 9.71
C PRO A 55 5.99 0.08 11.11
N ALA A 56 5.42 1.28 11.24
CA ALA A 56 4.90 1.78 12.53
C ALA A 56 3.70 0.95 13.02
N VAL A 57 2.73 0.69 12.14
CA VAL A 57 1.57 -0.15 12.44
C VAL A 57 1.98 -1.59 12.72
N MET A 58 2.96 -2.13 11.99
CA MET A 58 3.49 -3.46 12.27
C MET A 58 4.18 -3.53 13.64
N ASN A 59 4.92 -2.50 14.04
CA ASN A 59 5.52 -2.43 15.38
C ASN A 59 4.44 -2.49 16.46
N GLU A 60 3.41 -1.66 16.34
CA GLU A 60 2.33 -1.58 17.33
C GLU A 60 1.49 -2.85 17.40
N LEU A 61 1.03 -3.36 16.25
CA LEU A 61 0.03 -4.43 16.21
C LEU A 61 0.63 -5.84 16.15
N LEU A 62 1.82 -5.97 15.58
CA LEU A 62 2.47 -7.27 15.39
C LEU A 62 3.68 -7.48 16.30
N GLY A 63 4.10 -6.45 17.05
CA GLY A 63 5.27 -6.50 17.94
C GLY A 63 6.59 -6.59 17.20
N THR A 64 6.65 -6.08 15.96
CA THR A 64 7.90 -6.00 15.21
C THR A 64 8.81 -4.88 15.77
N LYS A 65 10.07 -4.89 15.41
CA LYS A 65 11.10 -3.95 15.92
C LYS A 65 11.75 -3.16 14.78
N PHE A 66 10.92 -2.54 13.92
CA PHE A 66 11.44 -1.65 12.91
C PHE A 66 11.89 -0.33 13.55
N LYS A 67 13.16 0.02 13.39
CA LYS A 67 13.68 1.36 13.67
C LYS A 67 13.50 2.21 12.42
N ILE A 68 12.51 3.11 12.44
CA ILE A 68 12.13 3.88 11.25
C ILE A 68 12.99 5.15 11.18
N VAL A 69 13.75 5.29 10.11
CA VAL A 69 14.54 6.48 9.80
C VAL A 69 13.85 7.27 8.69
N THR A 70 13.47 8.50 9.01
CA THR A 70 12.81 9.43 8.09
C THR A 70 13.78 10.45 7.51
N GLY A 71 13.35 11.18 6.46
CA GLY A 71 14.13 12.27 5.86
C GLY A 71 14.58 11.99 4.42
N TYR A 72 14.30 10.80 3.89
CA TYR A 72 14.54 10.50 2.48
C TYR A 72 13.51 11.22 1.61
N GLN A 73 13.94 11.85 0.49
CA GLN A 73 13.03 12.59 -0.38
C GLN A 73 12.06 11.69 -1.16
N GLY A 74 12.38 10.39 -1.25
CA GLY A 74 11.51 9.41 -1.91
C GLY A 74 12.09 8.01 -1.97
N GLY A 75 11.34 7.11 -2.61
CA GLY A 75 11.69 5.70 -2.68
C GLY A 75 13.05 5.41 -3.34
N ASN A 76 13.47 6.23 -4.30
CA ASN A 76 14.78 6.04 -4.95
C ASN A 76 15.95 6.30 -4.00
N GLU A 77 15.87 7.32 -3.14
CA GLU A 77 16.90 7.57 -2.13
C GLU A 77 16.96 6.43 -1.11
N ILE A 78 15.79 5.93 -0.67
CA ILE A 78 15.76 4.79 0.25
C ILE A 78 16.38 3.56 -0.42
N ASN A 79 16.15 3.34 -1.72
CA ASN A 79 16.79 2.24 -2.44
C ASN A 79 18.32 2.37 -2.44
N ILE A 80 18.84 3.58 -2.67
CA ILE A 80 20.30 3.85 -2.62
C ILE A 80 20.84 3.61 -1.19
N ALA A 81 20.10 4.04 -0.17
CA ALA A 81 20.45 3.80 1.22
C ALA A 81 20.46 2.29 1.58
N MET A 82 19.55 1.50 1.00
CA MET A 82 19.57 0.03 1.12
C MET A 82 20.81 -0.57 0.46
N GLU A 83 21.15 -0.15 -0.76
CA GLU A 83 22.34 -0.61 -1.48
C GLU A 83 23.65 -0.31 -0.70
N ARG A 84 23.68 0.84 0.01
CA ARG A 84 24.81 1.26 0.86
C ARG A 84 24.82 0.62 2.24
N GLY A 85 23.73 -0.09 2.62
CA GLY A 85 23.61 -0.67 3.96
C GLY A 85 23.26 0.32 5.07
N GLU A 86 22.85 1.55 4.72
CA GLU A 86 22.41 2.58 5.68
C GLU A 86 21.07 2.20 6.32
N VAL A 87 20.16 1.61 5.53
CA VAL A 87 18.92 1.00 5.97
C VAL A 87 18.77 -0.41 5.40
N GLN A 88 18.06 -1.27 6.09
CA GLN A 88 17.94 -2.69 5.76
C GLN A 88 16.61 -3.06 5.13
N SER A 89 15.64 -2.15 5.18
CA SER A 89 14.26 -2.44 4.85
C SER A 89 13.51 -1.19 4.38
N ARG A 90 12.47 -1.39 3.56
CA ARG A 90 11.47 -0.37 3.26
C ARG A 90 10.15 -0.97 2.79
N ASN A 91 9.09 -0.18 2.94
CA ASN A 91 7.82 -0.42 2.28
C ASN A 91 7.85 0.05 0.81
N ASN A 92 7.22 -0.72 -0.09
CA ASN A 92 6.94 -0.34 -1.46
C ASN A 92 5.85 -1.25 -2.06
N THR A 93 5.19 -0.83 -3.13
CA THR A 93 4.23 -1.70 -3.82
C THR A 93 4.94 -2.83 -4.57
N TRP A 94 4.29 -4.00 -4.64
CA TRP A 94 4.83 -5.14 -5.37
C TRP A 94 5.01 -4.84 -6.86
N SER A 95 4.04 -4.16 -7.47
CA SER A 95 4.15 -3.70 -8.86
C SER A 95 5.34 -2.76 -9.09
N SER A 96 5.62 -1.87 -8.13
CA SER A 96 6.77 -0.96 -8.22
C SER A 96 8.11 -1.72 -8.17
N TRP A 97 8.24 -2.74 -7.30
CA TRP A 97 9.43 -3.59 -7.29
C TRP A 97 9.65 -4.28 -8.64
N LYS A 98 8.60 -4.88 -9.19
CA LYS A 98 8.65 -5.56 -10.50
C LYS A 98 9.03 -4.61 -11.64
N ALA A 99 8.52 -3.37 -11.63
CA ALA A 99 8.77 -2.40 -12.69
C ALA A 99 10.12 -1.69 -12.57
N THR A 100 10.55 -1.34 -11.34
CA THR A 100 11.72 -0.46 -11.16
C THR A 100 13.01 -1.18 -10.75
N LYS A 101 12.88 -2.34 -10.12
CA LYS A 101 14.00 -3.13 -9.58
C LYS A 101 13.89 -4.65 -9.91
N PRO A 102 13.54 -5.02 -11.16
CA PRO A 102 13.36 -6.44 -11.53
C PRO A 102 14.64 -7.27 -11.32
N HIS A 103 15.81 -6.66 -11.50
CA HIS A 103 17.09 -7.31 -11.26
C HIS A 103 17.31 -7.65 -9.79
N TRP A 104 16.83 -6.84 -8.82
CA TRP A 104 16.93 -7.18 -7.40
C TRP A 104 16.13 -8.42 -7.04
N LEU A 105 14.97 -8.59 -7.67
CA LEU A 105 14.15 -9.79 -7.49
C LEU A 105 14.81 -11.02 -8.10
N LYS A 106 15.30 -10.90 -9.35
CA LYS A 106 15.97 -11.98 -10.09
C LYS A 106 17.27 -12.43 -9.39
N GLU A 107 18.03 -11.50 -8.87
CA GLU A 107 19.30 -11.74 -8.16
C GLU A 107 19.12 -12.05 -6.67
N GLN A 108 17.89 -12.17 -6.20
CA GLN A 108 17.55 -12.40 -4.79
C GLN A 108 18.19 -11.38 -3.81
N LYS A 109 18.30 -10.13 -4.25
CA LYS A 109 18.78 -9.02 -3.41
C LYS A 109 17.70 -8.43 -2.52
N LEU A 110 16.44 -8.73 -2.79
CA LEU A 110 15.29 -8.24 -2.06
C LEU A 110 14.41 -9.41 -1.63
N PHE A 111 14.07 -9.48 -0.35
CA PHE A 111 13.17 -10.48 0.23
C PHE A 111 11.94 -9.78 0.79
N VAL A 112 10.76 -10.13 0.28
CA VAL A 112 9.49 -9.64 0.81
C VAL A 112 9.10 -10.49 2.01
N ILE A 113 8.97 -9.86 3.17
CA ILE A 113 8.65 -10.54 4.45
C ILE A 113 7.19 -10.38 4.85
N ALA A 114 6.47 -9.44 4.26
CA ALA A 114 5.03 -9.25 4.47
C ALA A 114 4.40 -8.53 3.29
N GLN A 115 3.10 -8.76 3.10
CA GLN A 115 2.27 -8.00 2.16
C GLN A 115 1.01 -7.46 2.85
N ALA A 116 0.39 -6.45 2.26
CA ALA A 116 -0.85 -5.83 2.74
C ALA A 116 -1.76 -5.46 1.56
N GLY A 117 -3.07 -5.50 1.81
CA GLY A 117 -4.08 -5.31 0.78
C GLY A 117 -4.41 -6.61 0.03
N PRO A 118 -4.82 -6.53 -1.24
CA PRO A 118 -5.08 -7.72 -2.04
C PRO A 118 -3.84 -8.62 -2.13
N ARG A 119 -4.04 -9.93 -2.02
CA ARG A 119 -2.92 -10.87 -2.09
C ARG A 119 -2.40 -10.98 -3.51
N ALA A 120 -1.10 -10.71 -3.69
CA ALA A 120 -0.44 -11.01 -4.95
C ALA A 120 -0.32 -12.52 -5.15
N ARG A 121 -0.72 -13.02 -6.33
CA ARG A 121 -0.70 -14.45 -6.65
C ARG A 121 0.72 -15.02 -6.79
N ASP A 122 1.66 -14.16 -7.14
CA ASP A 122 3.07 -14.45 -7.39
C ASP A 122 3.96 -14.14 -6.17
N LEU A 123 3.37 -13.94 -4.97
CA LEU A 123 4.10 -13.58 -3.75
C LEU A 123 3.66 -14.46 -2.57
N ALA A 124 4.61 -15.22 -2.02
CA ALA A 124 4.34 -16.12 -0.89
C ALA A 124 4.39 -15.46 0.50
N ALA A 125 4.69 -14.15 0.58
CA ALA A 125 4.77 -13.44 1.86
C ALA A 125 3.42 -13.41 2.59
N PRO A 126 3.39 -13.51 3.94
CA PRO A 126 2.14 -13.46 4.71
C PRO A 126 1.48 -12.07 4.62
N SER A 127 0.14 -12.04 4.69
CA SER A 127 -0.63 -10.80 4.82
C SER A 127 -0.59 -10.32 6.27
N ILE A 128 -0.28 -9.03 6.47
CA ILE A 128 -0.23 -8.45 7.82
C ILE A 128 -1.60 -8.41 8.48
N GLU A 129 -2.68 -8.36 7.71
CA GLU A 129 -4.06 -8.41 8.22
C GLU A 129 -4.38 -9.73 8.92
N ASP A 130 -3.80 -10.83 8.45
CA ASP A 130 -4.01 -12.16 9.06
C ASP A 130 -3.20 -12.37 10.36
N LEU A 131 -2.20 -11.52 10.59
CA LEU A 131 -1.30 -11.64 11.74
C LEU A 131 -1.81 -10.89 12.98
N THR A 132 -2.90 -10.16 12.89
CA THR A 132 -3.53 -9.44 14.02
C THR A 132 -4.21 -10.41 14.98
N LYS A 133 -4.11 -10.13 16.28
CA LYS A 133 -4.56 -11.06 17.35
C LYS A 133 -5.93 -10.71 17.93
N SER A 134 -6.33 -9.43 17.89
CA SER A 134 -7.61 -8.97 18.45
C SER A 134 -8.51 -8.36 17.38
N PRO A 135 -9.85 -8.33 17.60
CA PRO A 135 -10.78 -7.65 16.70
C PRO A 135 -10.47 -6.15 16.56
N GLU A 136 -10.07 -5.49 17.66
CA GLU A 136 -9.72 -4.06 17.67
C GLU A 136 -8.46 -3.80 16.84
N ASP A 137 -7.43 -4.63 17.00
CA ASP A 137 -6.20 -4.52 16.20
C ASP A 137 -6.49 -4.80 14.73
N ARG A 138 -7.40 -5.72 14.42
CA ARG A 138 -7.85 -5.96 13.05
C ARG A 138 -8.50 -4.73 12.44
N GLN A 139 -9.40 -4.06 13.17
CA GLN A 139 -10.02 -2.82 12.69
C GLN A 139 -8.99 -1.71 12.43
N LEU A 140 -8.00 -1.57 13.31
CA LEU A 140 -6.93 -0.61 13.14
C LEU A 140 -6.04 -0.96 11.94
N MET A 141 -5.72 -2.25 11.76
CA MET A 141 -4.98 -2.74 10.60
C MET A 141 -5.75 -2.48 9.30
N GLU A 142 -7.05 -2.82 9.25
CA GLU A 142 -7.92 -2.57 8.10
C GLU A 142 -7.95 -1.08 7.72
N LEU A 143 -8.02 -0.20 8.72
CA LEU A 143 -7.93 1.24 8.49
C LEU A 143 -6.58 1.65 7.91
N ALA A 144 -5.48 1.16 8.50
CA ALA A 144 -4.12 1.50 8.07
C ALA A 144 -3.82 1.05 6.63
N VAL A 145 -4.35 -0.11 6.22
CA VAL A 145 -4.15 -0.65 4.87
C VAL A 145 -5.26 -0.27 3.89
N SER A 146 -6.29 0.46 4.32
CA SER A 146 -7.44 0.82 3.46
C SER A 146 -7.03 1.51 2.15
N GLY A 147 -5.95 2.28 2.17
CA GLY A 147 -5.37 2.93 0.98
C GLY A 147 -5.00 1.97 -0.13
N THR A 148 -4.69 0.70 0.18
CA THR A 148 -4.36 -0.32 -0.83
C THR A 148 -5.51 -0.61 -1.79
N GLN A 149 -6.74 -0.50 -1.32
CA GLN A 149 -7.94 -0.75 -2.13
C GLN A 149 -8.16 0.32 -3.20
N PHE A 150 -7.58 1.51 -3.00
CA PHE A 150 -7.67 2.60 -3.97
C PHE A 150 -6.62 2.49 -5.07
N GLY A 151 -5.43 2.07 -4.76
CA GLY A 151 -4.33 1.88 -5.72
C GLY A 151 -4.09 3.08 -6.62
N ARG A 152 -4.66 3.06 -7.83
CA ARG A 152 -4.59 4.13 -8.83
C ARG A 152 -5.99 4.67 -9.13
N PRO A 153 -6.56 5.49 -8.23
CA PRO A 153 -7.95 5.92 -8.30
C PRO A 153 -8.16 7.07 -9.29
N PHE A 154 -9.34 7.05 -9.90
CA PHE A 154 -9.91 8.17 -10.63
C PHE A 154 -11.10 8.71 -9.85
N ALA A 155 -11.14 10.02 -9.68
CA ALA A 155 -12.21 10.69 -9.00
C ALA A 155 -12.45 12.08 -9.59
N THR A 156 -13.65 12.62 -9.42
CA THR A 156 -13.99 13.99 -9.78
C THR A 156 -14.62 14.70 -8.58
N ASN A 157 -14.54 16.02 -8.59
CA ASN A 157 -15.24 16.88 -7.64
C ASN A 157 -16.77 16.72 -7.78
N ALA A 158 -17.53 17.53 -7.05
CA ALA A 158 -18.96 17.59 -7.19
C ALA A 158 -19.36 17.79 -8.69
N ALA A 159 -20.08 16.82 -9.23
CA ALA A 159 -20.57 16.81 -10.60
C ALA A 159 -22.01 16.30 -10.62
N PRO A 160 -22.83 16.70 -11.61
CA PRO A 160 -24.18 16.16 -11.78
C PRO A 160 -24.18 14.63 -11.90
N ALA A 161 -25.20 13.98 -11.32
CA ALA A 161 -25.24 12.52 -11.22
C ALA A 161 -25.17 11.80 -12.56
N ASP A 162 -25.80 12.36 -13.60
CA ASP A 162 -25.75 11.86 -14.97
C ASP A 162 -24.34 11.88 -15.57
N ARG A 163 -23.57 12.93 -15.26
CA ARG A 163 -22.17 13.06 -15.66
C ARG A 163 -21.29 12.03 -14.95
N VAL A 164 -21.51 11.84 -13.66
CA VAL A 164 -20.77 10.81 -12.88
C VAL A 164 -21.10 9.42 -13.44
N ALA A 165 -22.35 9.13 -13.75
CA ALA A 165 -22.75 7.87 -14.37
C ALA A 165 -22.06 7.63 -15.72
N THR A 166 -22.02 8.66 -16.57
CA THR A 166 -21.34 8.61 -17.88
C THR A 166 -19.84 8.34 -17.72
N LEU A 167 -19.15 9.04 -16.78
CA LEU A 167 -17.72 8.85 -16.52
C LEU A 167 -17.43 7.46 -15.98
N ARG A 168 -18.25 6.92 -15.08
CA ARG A 168 -18.10 5.55 -14.58
C ARG A 168 -18.27 4.53 -15.70
N ALA A 169 -19.29 4.71 -16.55
CA ALA A 169 -19.50 3.81 -17.70
C ALA A 169 -18.32 3.86 -18.68
N ALA A 170 -17.77 5.04 -18.95
CA ALA A 170 -16.58 5.20 -19.79
C ALA A 170 -15.36 4.52 -19.17
N PHE A 171 -15.12 4.71 -17.85
CA PHE A 171 -14.05 4.02 -17.13
C PHE A 171 -14.20 2.49 -17.25
N ASP A 172 -15.38 1.96 -16.94
CA ASP A 172 -15.65 0.52 -16.99
C ASP A 172 -15.50 -0.07 -18.41
N ALA A 173 -15.83 0.72 -19.45
CA ALA A 173 -15.61 0.34 -20.84
C ALA A 173 -14.11 0.31 -21.19
N THR A 174 -13.36 1.34 -20.80
CA THR A 174 -11.91 1.41 -21.01
C THR A 174 -11.18 0.22 -20.36
N MET A 175 -11.59 -0.18 -19.16
CA MET A 175 -11.01 -1.33 -18.45
C MET A 175 -11.24 -2.68 -19.15
N LYS A 176 -12.11 -2.72 -20.16
CA LYS A 176 -12.43 -3.91 -20.97
C LYS A 176 -11.96 -3.76 -22.42
N ASP A 177 -11.46 -2.60 -22.78
CA ASP A 177 -11.03 -2.31 -24.14
C ASP A 177 -9.77 -3.13 -24.49
N PRO A 178 -9.79 -3.92 -25.58
CA PRO A 178 -8.67 -4.80 -25.96
C PRO A 178 -7.39 -4.02 -26.27
N GLU A 179 -7.49 -2.84 -26.85
CA GLU A 179 -6.34 -2.01 -27.23
C GLU A 179 -5.66 -1.46 -25.98
N PHE A 180 -6.46 -0.95 -25.03
CA PHE A 180 -5.96 -0.51 -23.72
C PHE A 180 -5.29 -1.66 -22.94
N LEU A 181 -5.92 -2.84 -22.91
CA LEU A 181 -5.37 -4.00 -22.21
C LEU A 181 -4.05 -4.49 -22.83
N ALA A 182 -3.95 -4.47 -24.16
CA ALA A 182 -2.73 -4.85 -24.88
C ALA A 182 -1.59 -3.86 -24.58
N GLU A 183 -1.86 -2.56 -24.60
CA GLU A 183 -0.88 -1.52 -24.28
C GLU A 183 -0.44 -1.61 -22.81
N ALA A 184 -1.37 -1.76 -21.88
CA ALA A 184 -1.06 -1.95 -20.46
C ALA A 184 -0.15 -3.16 -20.23
N GLN A 185 -0.42 -4.27 -20.91
CA GLN A 185 0.41 -5.47 -20.84
C GLN A 185 1.82 -5.24 -21.38
N GLN A 186 1.96 -4.54 -22.53
CA GLN A 186 3.26 -4.21 -23.10
C GLN A 186 4.09 -3.32 -22.17
N LEU A 187 3.44 -2.40 -21.45
CA LEU A 187 4.07 -1.53 -20.48
C LEU A 187 4.29 -2.18 -19.10
N GLY A 188 3.86 -3.44 -18.93
CA GLY A 188 3.99 -4.17 -17.66
C GLY A 188 3.06 -3.63 -16.55
N PHE A 189 1.96 -2.96 -16.92
CA PHE A 189 0.94 -2.51 -15.97
C PHE A 189 -0.07 -3.63 -15.70
N GLU A 190 -0.37 -3.81 -14.41
CA GLU A 190 -1.44 -4.70 -13.97
C GLU A 190 -2.79 -3.97 -14.06
N VAL A 191 -3.75 -4.62 -14.69
CA VAL A 191 -5.14 -4.13 -14.80
C VAL A 191 -6.05 -5.12 -14.06
N ASP A 192 -6.54 -4.70 -12.88
CA ASP A 192 -7.49 -5.42 -12.03
C ASP A 192 -8.50 -4.39 -11.50
N PRO A 193 -9.48 -3.99 -12.32
CA PRO A 193 -10.25 -2.79 -12.06
C PRO A 193 -11.22 -2.92 -10.88
N VAL A 194 -11.25 -1.87 -10.06
CA VAL A 194 -12.24 -1.68 -9.01
C VAL A 194 -13.27 -0.65 -9.48
N PRO A 195 -14.56 -1.03 -9.64
CA PRO A 195 -15.60 -0.10 -10.07
C PRO A 195 -15.81 1.07 -9.10
N GLY A 196 -16.18 2.23 -9.64
CA GLY A 196 -16.37 3.45 -8.86
C GLY A 196 -17.38 3.33 -7.72
N VAL A 197 -18.44 2.55 -7.90
CA VAL A 197 -19.44 2.29 -6.85
C VAL A 197 -18.81 1.55 -5.67
N LYS A 198 -17.96 0.56 -5.93
CA LYS A 198 -17.24 -0.18 -4.89
C LYS A 198 -16.23 0.70 -4.16
N MET A 199 -15.55 1.57 -4.90
CA MET A 199 -14.63 2.55 -4.29
C MET A 199 -15.38 3.54 -3.40
N GLN A 200 -16.51 4.08 -3.85
CA GLN A 200 -17.36 4.97 -3.06
C GLN A 200 -17.76 4.32 -1.73
N ALA A 201 -18.24 3.09 -1.77
CA ALA A 201 -18.60 2.33 -0.57
C ALA A 201 -17.39 2.10 0.37
N THR A 202 -16.19 1.88 -0.18
CA THR A 202 -14.97 1.76 0.62
C THR A 202 -14.63 3.06 1.33
N VAL A 203 -14.74 4.21 0.66
CA VAL A 203 -14.52 5.54 1.28
C VAL A 203 -15.52 5.77 2.41
N GLU A 204 -16.80 5.48 2.17
CA GLU A 204 -17.86 5.62 3.17
C GLU A 204 -17.59 4.74 4.40
N LYS A 205 -17.16 3.49 4.20
CA LYS A 205 -16.74 2.59 5.28
C LYS A 205 -15.57 3.16 6.08
N VAL A 206 -14.55 3.69 5.41
CA VAL A 206 -13.39 4.31 6.07
C VAL A 206 -13.79 5.54 6.88
N LEU A 207 -14.65 6.41 6.33
CA LEU A 207 -15.15 7.60 7.03
C LEU A 207 -16.06 7.26 8.21
N ALA A 208 -16.75 6.12 8.18
CA ALA A 208 -17.58 5.61 9.27
C ALA A 208 -16.76 4.91 10.38
N THR A 209 -15.44 4.86 10.27
CA THR A 209 -14.57 4.25 11.29
C THR A 209 -14.81 4.86 12.66
N PRO A 210 -14.96 4.05 13.74
CA PRO A 210 -15.17 4.55 15.09
C PRO A 210 -14.09 5.55 15.51
N LYS A 211 -14.49 6.66 16.16
CA LYS A 211 -13.57 7.72 16.57
C LYS A 211 -12.41 7.22 17.45
N THR A 212 -12.64 6.19 18.24
CA THR A 212 -11.62 5.54 19.08
C THR A 212 -10.53 4.89 18.24
N VAL A 213 -10.90 4.16 17.17
CA VAL A 213 -9.97 3.52 16.23
C VAL A 213 -9.22 4.59 15.42
N ALA A 214 -9.93 5.61 14.93
CA ALA A 214 -9.33 6.72 14.20
C ALA A 214 -8.33 7.52 15.06
N ALA A 215 -8.65 7.75 16.35
CA ALA A 215 -7.74 8.42 17.28
C ALA A 215 -6.48 7.58 17.55
N ARG A 216 -6.62 6.25 17.71
CA ARG A 216 -5.47 5.34 17.87
C ARG A 216 -4.59 5.34 16.61
N ALA A 217 -5.22 5.29 15.41
CA ALA A 217 -4.48 5.40 14.15
C ALA A 217 -3.71 6.71 14.05
N LYS A 218 -4.35 7.84 14.41
CA LYS A 218 -3.72 9.16 14.40
C LYS A 218 -2.49 9.19 15.32
N ALA A 219 -2.61 8.70 16.55
CA ALA A 219 -1.51 8.67 17.52
C ALA A 219 -0.29 7.85 17.05
N LEU A 220 -0.49 6.85 16.19
CA LEU A 220 0.60 6.06 15.59
C LEU A 220 1.36 6.81 14.48
N LEU A 221 0.74 7.82 13.88
CA LEU A 221 1.28 8.54 12.72
C LEU A 221 1.89 9.90 13.09
N GLU A 222 1.59 10.43 14.26
CA GLU A 222 2.17 11.63 14.85
C GLU A 222 3.46 11.33 15.62
#